data_3a34ac1fd548da5fa592a0e3420648e4
#
_entry.id   3a34ac1fd548da5fa592a0e3420648e4
#
_cell.length_a   1.000
_cell.length_b   1.000
_cell.length_c   1.000
_cell.angle_alpha   90.00
_cell.angle_beta   90.00
_cell.angle_gamma   90.00
#
_symmetry.space_group_name_H-M   'P 1'
#
loop_
_entity.id
_entity.type
_entity.pdbx_description
1 polymer ?
#
loop_
_entity_poly.entity_id
_entity_poly.type
_entity_poly.pdbx_seq_one_letter_code
_entity_poly.pdbx_strand_id
1 'polypeptide(L)'
;MRSRFATFLLAAAVTAATATAQDAPRWTPPDPATQALARGIFEQLVDINTTDSIGSVTAASKAMQQRFLDAGFPASDLYLGGPNDRKENLVVRYRGTGAHPPILIIGHLDVVEARRSDWTVDPFHFIEKDGYFYGRGTQDMKNADAIMVTTFLRLHKEGFRPDRDIILALTADEEGGKSNGVSWLLKNHP
;
A
#
# COMPACT_ATOMS: atom_id res chain seq x y z
N MET A 1 59.57 55.71 -28.24
CA MET A 1 58.86 54.43 -28.34
C MET A 1 57.79 54.39 -27.22
N ARG A 2 56.53 54.57 -27.55
CA ARG A 2 55.43 54.50 -26.60
C ARG A 2 54.58 53.29 -26.98
N SER A 3 54.60 52.25 -26.16
CA SER A 3 53.84 51.02 -26.31
C SER A 3 52.35 51.29 -25.81
N ARG A 4 51.36 51.08 -26.68
CA ARG A 4 49.96 51.10 -26.36
C ARG A 4 49.49 49.68 -26.08
N PHE A 5 49.23 49.36 -24.82
CA PHE A 5 48.51 48.14 -24.46
C PHE A 5 47.01 48.36 -24.68
N ALA A 6 46.45 47.58 -25.59
CA ALA A 6 44.99 47.49 -25.79
C ALA A 6 44.42 46.43 -24.87
N THR A 7 43.59 46.84 -23.92
CA THR A 7 42.87 45.92 -23.01
C THR A 7 41.58 45.50 -23.70
N PHE A 8 41.49 44.19 -24.08
CA PHE A 8 40.24 43.59 -24.54
C PHE A 8 39.40 43.19 -23.35
N LEU A 9 38.25 43.85 -23.15
CA LEU A 9 37.20 43.41 -22.22
C LEU A 9 36.34 42.38 -22.92
N LEU A 10 36.43 41.13 -22.45
CA LEU A 10 35.56 40.04 -22.89
C LEU A 10 34.28 40.09 -22.04
N ALA A 11 33.18 40.57 -22.62
CA ALA A 11 31.86 40.52 -21.97
C ALA A 11 31.26 39.11 -22.13
N ALA A 12 31.26 38.34 -21.07
CA ALA A 12 30.53 37.06 -21.02
C ALA A 12 29.04 37.34 -20.80
N ALA A 13 28.22 37.10 -21.83
CA ALA A 13 26.76 37.13 -21.71
C ALA A 13 26.31 35.83 -21.02
N VAL A 14 25.88 35.94 -19.76
CA VAL A 14 25.21 34.86 -19.04
C VAL A 14 23.76 34.82 -19.50
N THR A 15 23.41 33.90 -20.38
CA THR A 15 22.02 33.61 -20.71
C THR A 15 21.43 32.79 -19.58
N ALA A 16 20.63 33.44 -18.71
CA ALA A 16 19.79 32.74 -17.73
C ALA A 16 18.70 31.96 -18.49
N ALA A 17 18.87 30.65 -18.61
CA ALA A 17 17.78 29.79 -19.03
C ALA A 17 16.72 29.78 -17.91
N THR A 18 15.60 30.45 -18.14
CA THR A 18 14.41 30.32 -17.31
C THR A 18 13.85 28.90 -17.54
N ALA A 19 14.16 27.99 -16.64
CA ALA A 19 13.44 26.73 -16.56
C ALA A 19 11.99 27.06 -16.27
N THR A 20 11.10 26.90 -17.25
CA THR A 20 9.66 26.87 -17.02
C THR A 20 9.40 25.65 -16.13
N ALA A 21 8.96 25.89 -14.90
CA ALA A 21 8.45 24.81 -14.07
C ALA A 21 7.32 24.16 -14.88
N GLN A 22 7.56 22.93 -15.37
CA GLN A 22 6.49 22.12 -15.91
C GLN A 22 5.45 22.00 -14.81
N ASP A 23 4.21 22.42 -15.11
CA ASP A 23 3.08 22.22 -14.20
C ASP A 23 3.07 20.74 -13.81
N ALA A 24 3.42 20.45 -12.55
CA ALA A 24 3.28 19.10 -12.03
C ALA A 24 1.80 18.69 -12.24
N PRO A 25 1.53 17.47 -12.71
CA PRO A 25 0.16 17.05 -12.94
C PRO A 25 -0.64 17.32 -11.66
N ARG A 26 -1.68 18.12 -11.75
CA ARG A 26 -2.55 18.43 -10.59
C ARG A 26 -3.14 17.13 -10.13
N TRP A 27 -2.90 16.81 -8.84
CA TRP A 27 -3.55 15.66 -8.23
C TRP A 27 -5.08 15.81 -8.34
N THR A 28 -5.72 14.83 -8.95
CA THR A 28 -7.18 14.72 -9.01
C THR A 28 -7.60 13.55 -8.13
N PRO A 29 -8.57 13.73 -7.22
CA PRO A 29 -9.06 12.62 -6.42
C PRO A 29 -9.64 11.53 -7.33
N PRO A 30 -9.59 10.26 -6.90
CA PRO A 30 -10.28 9.19 -7.60
C PRO A 30 -11.77 9.48 -7.73
N ASP A 31 -12.45 8.81 -8.66
CA ASP A 31 -13.90 8.91 -8.79
C ASP A 31 -14.63 8.47 -7.50
N PRO A 32 -15.88 8.90 -7.28
CA PRO A 32 -16.61 8.60 -6.04
C PRO A 32 -16.79 7.11 -5.75
N ALA A 33 -16.89 6.26 -6.77
CA ALA A 33 -17.04 4.81 -6.58
C ALA A 33 -15.72 4.20 -6.07
N THR A 34 -14.58 4.64 -6.60
CA THR A 34 -13.27 4.24 -6.12
C THR A 34 -13.01 4.72 -4.68
N GLN A 35 -13.43 5.96 -4.35
CA GLN A 35 -13.35 6.47 -2.98
C GLN A 35 -14.19 5.63 -2.00
N ALA A 36 -15.43 5.31 -2.38
CA ALA A 36 -16.32 4.48 -1.57
C ALA A 36 -15.77 3.05 -1.37
N LEU A 37 -15.17 2.47 -2.43
CA LEU A 37 -14.51 1.17 -2.34
C LEU A 37 -13.32 1.21 -1.35
N ALA A 38 -12.44 2.21 -1.48
CA ALA A 38 -11.30 2.38 -0.58
C ALA A 38 -11.73 2.54 0.88
N ARG A 39 -12.74 3.39 1.11
CA ARG A 39 -13.32 3.60 2.43
C ARG A 39 -13.90 2.30 3.01
N GLY A 40 -14.67 1.55 2.22
CA GLY A 40 -15.27 0.29 2.68
C GLY A 40 -14.25 -0.82 2.95
N ILE A 41 -13.13 -0.85 2.23
CA ILE A 41 -12.01 -1.76 2.51
C ILE A 41 -11.32 -1.33 3.80
N PHE A 42 -11.08 -0.05 3.97
CA PHE A 42 -10.43 0.50 5.16
C PHE A 42 -11.27 0.25 6.43
N GLU A 43 -12.57 0.53 6.38
CA GLU A 43 -13.53 0.21 7.44
C GLU A 43 -13.47 -1.27 7.83
N GLN A 44 -13.59 -2.18 6.85
CA GLN A 44 -13.52 -3.62 7.08
C GLN A 44 -12.20 -4.04 7.74
N LEU A 45 -11.08 -3.49 7.31
CA LEU A 45 -9.78 -3.81 7.90
C LEU A 45 -9.66 -3.31 9.34
N VAL A 46 -10.13 -2.10 9.65
CA VAL A 46 -10.08 -1.54 11.01
C VAL A 46 -10.98 -2.31 11.95
N ASP A 47 -12.17 -2.71 11.52
CA ASP A 47 -13.14 -3.46 12.33
C ASP A 47 -12.68 -4.91 12.65
N ILE A 48 -11.68 -5.42 11.92
CA ILE A 48 -11.07 -6.72 12.25
C ILE A 48 -9.92 -6.50 13.23
N ASN A 49 -10.06 -7.04 14.46
CA ASN A 49 -8.95 -7.06 15.41
C ASN A 49 -7.84 -8.01 14.94
N THR A 50 -6.65 -7.47 14.71
CA THR A 50 -5.46 -8.20 14.24
C THR A 50 -4.28 -8.08 15.19
N THR A 51 -4.55 -7.78 16.48
CA THR A 51 -3.52 -7.79 17.53
C THR A 51 -2.94 -9.18 17.77
N ASP A 52 -1.73 -9.25 18.30
CA ASP A 52 -1.08 -10.53 18.57
C ASP A 52 -1.81 -11.33 19.67
N SER A 53 -2.29 -10.68 20.73
CA SER A 53 -2.87 -11.36 21.89
C SER A 53 -4.16 -12.12 21.57
N ILE A 54 -5.16 -11.46 20.99
CA ILE A 54 -6.52 -12.00 20.77
C ILE A 54 -7.02 -11.86 19.33
N GLY A 55 -6.35 -11.10 18.48
CA GLY A 55 -6.75 -10.83 17.12
C GLY A 55 -6.43 -11.98 16.16
N SER A 56 -6.80 -11.80 14.88
CA SER A 56 -6.51 -12.77 13.82
C SER A 56 -6.17 -12.03 12.52
N VAL A 57 -4.91 -12.09 12.12
CA VAL A 57 -4.47 -11.63 10.80
C VAL A 57 -5.10 -12.47 9.70
N THR A 58 -5.27 -13.77 9.92
CA THR A 58 -5.97 -14.67 9.00
C THR A 58 -7.38 -14.19 8.67
N ALA A 59 -8.09 -13.62 9.65
CA ALA A 59 -9.42 -13.06 9.37
C ALA A 59 -9.37 -11.89 8.39
N ALA A 60 -8.40 -10.99 8.54
CA ALA A 60 -8.20 -9.86 7.62
C ALA A 60 -7.71 -10.36 6.24
N SER A 61 -6.76 -11.31 6.21
CA SER A 61 -6.27 -11.92 4.98
C SER A 61 -7.40 -12.58 4.17
N LYS A 62 -8.27 -13.36 4.83
CA LYS A 62 -9.45 -13.99 4.20
C LYS A 62 -10.46 -12.95 3.70
N ALA A 63 -10.69 -11.89 4.45
CA ALA A 63 -11.58 -10.81 4.03
C ALA A 63 -11.06 -10.12 2.76
N MET A 64 -9.76 -9.86 2.67
CA MET A 64 -9.15 -9.30 1.47
C MET A 64 -9.10 -10.30 0.31
N GLN A 65 -8.78 -11.57 0.58
CA GLN A 65 -8.84 -12.64 -0.43
C GLN A 65 -10.24 -12.70 -1.08
N GLN A 66 -11.29 -12.64 -0.29
CA GLN A 66 -12.66 -12.66 -0.82
C GLN A 66 -12.94 -11.50 -1.75
N ARG A 67 -12.46 -10.27 -1.43
CA ARG A 67 -12.61 -9.11 -2.31
C ARG A 67 -11.92 -9.31 -3.66
N PHE A 68 -10.75 -9.95 -3.69
CA PHE A 68 -10.06 -10.27 -4.94
C PHE A 68 -10.83 -11.33 -5.75
N LEU A 69 -11.34 -12.37 -5.09
CA LEU A 69 -12.16 -13.39 -5.75
C LEU A 69 -13.45 -12.79 -6.34
N ASP A 70 -14.15 -11.95 -5.57
CA ASP A 70 -15.38 -11.26 -6.02
C ASP A 70 -15.12 -10.33 -7.21
N ALA A 71 -13.92 -9.75 -7.29
CA ALA A 71 -13.50 -8.93 -8.42
C ALA A 71 -13.04 -9.73 -9.64
N GLY A 72 -13.01 -11.07 -9.56
CA GLY A 72 -12.67 -11.95 -10.68
C GLY A 72 -11.19 -12.30 -10.81
N PHE A 73 -10.37 -12.05 -9.78
CA PHE A 73 -8.99 -12.57 -9.78
C PHE A 73 -9.02 -14.10 -9.75
N PRO A 74 -8.18 -14.77 -10.57
CA PRO A 74 -8.09 -16.22 -10.53
C PRO A 74 -7.62 -16.71 -9.16
N ALA A 75 -8.28 -17.75 -8.61
CA ALA A 75 -7.87 -18.33 -7.33
C ALA A 75 -6.43 -18.83 -7.34
N SER A 76 -5.91 -19.25 -8.51
CA SER A 76 -4.51 -19.64 -8.70
C SER A 76 -3.50 -18.51 -8.54
N ASP A 77 -3.95 -17.25 -8.55
CA ASP A 77 -3.12 -16.06 -8.35
C ASP A 77 -3.20 -15.52 -6.93
N LEU A 78 -3.93 -16.21 -6.06
CA LEU A 78 -4.11 -15.89 -4.65
C LEU A 78 -3.53 -17.02 -3.79
N TYR A 79 -2.60 -16.68 -2.92
CA TYR A 79 -2.06 -17.61 -1.94
C TYR A 79 -2.40 -17.12 -0.54
N LEU A 80 -3.00 -18.00 0.27
CA LEU A 80 -3.27 -17.79 1.68
C LEU A 80 -2.53 -18.86 2.48
N GLY A 81 -1.68 -18.45 3.40
CA GLY A 81 -0.94 -19.37 4.26
C GLY A 81 0.04 -18.66 5.18
N GLY A 82 0.40 -19.34 6.25
CA GLY A 82 1.23 -18.75 7.29
C GLY A 82 1.66 -19.76 8.35
N PRO A 83 2.37 -19.29 9.39
CA PRO A 83 2.94 -20.17 10.41
C PRO A 83 1.89 -20.84 11.32
N ASN A 84 0.68 -20.30 11.41
CA ASN A 84 -0.45 -20.84 12.17
C ASN A 84 -1.78 -20.22 11.71
N ASP A 85 -2.89 -20.76 12.23
CA ASP A 85 -4.29 -20.41 11.84
C ASP A 85 -4.71 -18.98 12.13
N ARG A 86 -3.94 -18.22 12.91
CA ARG A 86 -4.21 -16.81 13.20
C ARG A 86 -3.30 -15.85 12.44
N LYS A 87 -2.26 -16.37 11.79
CA LYS A 87 -1.16 -15.59 11.21
C LYS A 87 -0.90 -15.95 9.74
N GLU A 88 -1.97 -16.21 8.98
CA GLU A 88 -1.85 -16.44 7.54
C GLU A 88 -1.67 -15.11 6.79
N ASN A 89 -0.74 -15.12 5.84
CA ASN A 89 -0.47 -14.05 4.91
C ASN A 89 -1.35 -14.20 3.67
N LEU A 90 -1.70 -13.11 3.02
CA LEU A 90 -2.28 -13.13 1.68
C LEU A 90 -1.26 -12.63 0.67
N VAL A 91 -0.97 -13.43 -0.35
CA VAL A 91 -0.17 -13.02 -1.50
C VAL A 91 -1.04 -13.02 -2.74
N VAL A 92 -1.07 -11.89 -3.45
CA VAL A 92 -1.86 -11.67 -4.66
C VAL A 92 -0.92 -11.40 -5.82
N ARG A 93 -1.06 -12.15 -6.92
CA ARG A 93 -0.32 -11.95 -8.16
C ARG A 93 -1.21 -11.25 -9.18
N TYR A 94 -0.87 -10.04 -9.55
CA TYR A 94 -1.44 -9.36 -10.70
C TYR A 94 -0.58 -9.66 -11.93
N ARG A 95 -1.10 -10.46 -12.86
CA ARG A 95 -0.33 -10.91 -14.02
C ARG A 95 -0.12 -9.79 -15.02
N GLY A 96 1.14 -9.62 -15.43
CA GLY A 96 1.56 -8.74 -16.52
C GLY A 96 1.87 -9.49 -17.80
N THR A 97 2.61 -8.83 -18.70
CA THR A 97 3.07 -9.44 -19.96
C THR A 97 4.33 -10.29 -19.78
N GLY A 98 5.03 -10.15 -18.65
CA GLY A 98 6.30 -10.84 -18.39
C GLY A 98 7.50 -10.23 -19.11
N ALA A 99 7.38 -9.02 -19.67
CA ALA A 99 8.48 -8.34 -20.35
C ALA A 99 9.61 -7.91 -19.39
N HIS A 100 9.30 -7.79 -18.11
CA HIS A 100 10.27 -7.40 -17.08
C HIS A 100 10.11 -8.27 -15.81
N PRO A 101 11.12 -8.33 -14.92
CA PRO A 101 11.01 -8.99 -13.63
C PRO A 101 9.87 -8.41 -12.78
N PRO A 102 9.23 -9.22 -11.92
CA PRO A 102 8.12 -8.78 -11.09
C PRO A 102 8.50 -7.69 -10.09
N ILE A 103 7.50 -6.92 -9.64
CA ILE A 103 7.61 -5.99 -8.52
C ILE A 103 6.87 -6.59 -7.34
N LEU A 104 7.49 -6.58 -6.16
CA LEU A 104 6.87 -6.96 -4.90
C LEU A 104 6.52 -5.71 -4.10
N ILE A 105 5.27 -5.63 -3.66
CA ILE A 105 4.73 -4.64 -2.73
C ILE A 105 4.36 -5.38 -1.46
N ILE A 106 4.78 -4.87 -0.31
CA ILE A 106 4.53 -5.51 0.99
C ILE A 106 3.78 -4.53 1.89
N GLY A 107 2.74 -5.02 2.55
CA GLY A 107 2.06 -4.39 3.67
C GLY A 107 1.89 -5.39 4.81
N HIS A 108 1.51 -4.92 6.01
CA HIS A 108 1.20 -5.79 7.13
C HIS A 108 -0.20 -5.52 7.67
N LEU A 109 -0.93 -6.59 7.98
CA LEU A 109 -2.30 -6.54 8.45
C LEU A 109 -2.41 -6.51 9.97
N ASP A 110 -1.34 -6.93 10.69
CA ASP A 110 -1.31 -6.89 12.13
C ASP A 110 -1.19 -5.48 12.68
N VAL A 111 -1.54 -5.31 13.93
CA VAL A 111 -1.45 -4.04 14.64
C VAL A 111 -0.97 -4.27 16.07
N VAL A 112 -0.28 -3.28 16.63
CA VAL A 112 0.08 -3.28 18.05
C VAL A 112 -1.17 -3.34 18.94
N GLU A 113 -0.99 -3.79 20.18
CA GLU A 113 -2.08 -3.94 21.14
C GLU A 113 -2.86 -2.63 21.35
N ALA A 114 -4.15 -2.78 21.61
CA ALA A 114 -5.06 -1.69 21.92
C ALA A 114 -6.02 -2.09 23.03
N ARG A 115 -5.67 -1.74 24.27
CA ARG A 115 -6.56 -2.00 25.41
C ARG A 115 -7.73 -1.03 25.38
N ARG A 116 -8.96 -1.53 25.50
CA ARG A 116 -10.16 -0.69 25.47
C ARG A 116 -10.11 0.45 26.50
N SER A 117 -9.46 0.23 27.65
CA SER A 117 -9.31 1.24 28.70
C SER A 117 -8.48 2.45 28.29
N ASP A 118 -7.61 2.31 27.30
CA ASP A 118 -6.68 3.36 26.86
C ASP A 118 -7.27 4.23 25.74
N TRP A 119 -8.52 3.91 25.33
CA TRP A 119 -9.19 4.56 24.23
C TRP A 119 -10.53 5.17 24.64
N THR A 120 -10.83 6.37 24.16
CA THR A 120 -12.12 7.04 24.34
C THR A 120 -13.25 6.39 23.50
N VAL A 121 -12.87 5.70 22.42
CA VAL A 121 -13.75 4.96 21.50
C VAL A 121 -13.32 3.50 21.43
N ASP A 122 -14.10 2.63 20.80
CA ASP A 122 -13.66 1.27 20.52
C ASP A 122 -12.53 1.30 19.48
N PRO A 123 -11.32 0.78 19.79
CA PRO A 123 -10.19 0.78 18.85
C PRO A 123 -10.42 -0.10 17.61
N PHE A 124 -11.35 -1.05 17.66
CA PHE A 124 -11.68 -1.95 16.54
C PHE A 124 -13.09 -1.69 15.98
N HIS A 125 -13.53 -0.45 16.06
CA HIS A 125 -14.69 0.07 15.37
C HIS A 125 -14.31 1.31 14.58
N PHE A 126 -14.43 1.24 13.26
CA PHE A 126 -14.08 2.34 12.37
C PHE A 126 -15.00 3.54 12.57
N ILE A 127 -14.44 4.67 12.91
CA ILE A 127 -15.18 5.93 13.12
C ILE A 127 -14.64 6.99 12.18
N GLU A 128 -15.53 7.61 11.42
CA GLU A 128 -15.26 8.80 10.64
C GLU A 128 -15.92 10.00 11.32
N LYS A 129 -15.10 10.97 11.75
CA LYS A 129 -15.58 12.15 12.46
C LYS A 129 -14.65 13.33 12.24
N ASP A 130 -15.21 14.51 12.00
CA ASP A 130 -14.47 15.78 11.88
C ASP A 130 -13.35 15.74 10.82
N GLY A 131 -13.54 14.95 9.74
CA GLY A 131 -12.55 14.78 8.67
C GLY A 131 -11.41 13.81 8.99
N TYR A 132 -11.50 13.06 10.08
CA TYR A 132 -10.51 12.06 10.51
C TYR A 132 -11.13 10.67 10.62
N PHE A 133 -10.28 9.67 10.48
CA PHE A 133 -10.60 8.27 10.75
C PHE A 133 -9.96 7.83 12.07
N TYR A 134 -10.76 7.22 12.93
CA TYR A 134 -10.33 6.72 14.24
C TYR A 134 -10.45 5.21 14.30
N GLY A 135 -9.43 4.58 14.88
CA GLY A 135 -9.33 3.15 15.11
C GLY A 135 -7.88 2.68 15.17
N ARG A 136 -7.63 1.49 15.69
CA ARG A 136 -6.29 0.90 15.70
C ARG A 136 -5.91 0.45 14.28
N GLY A 137 -4.72 0.88 13.83
CA GLY A 137 -4.24 0.60 12.47
C GLY A 137 -4.67 1.64 11.43
N THR A 138 -5.40 2.71 11.80
CA THR A 138 -5.79 3.75 10.83
C THR A 138 -4.61 4.49 10.22
N GLN A 139 -3.45 4.46 10.83
CA GLN A 139 -2.22 5.06 10.31
C GLN A 139 -1.15 4.01 9.98
N ASP A 140 -1.05 2.97 10.78
CA ASP A 140 -0.06 1.90 10.63
C ASP A 140 -0.75 0.53 10.70
N MET A 141 -0.92 -0.16 9.52
CA MET A 141 -0.84 0.47 8.22
C MET A 141 -2.07 0.11 7.36
N LYS A 142 -3.22 -0.16 8.00
CA LYS A 142 -4.46 -0.59 7.32
C LYS A 142 -4.98 0.42 6.29
N ASN A 143 -4.65 1.73 6.44
CA ASN A 143 -4.91 2.74 5.42
C ASN A 143 -4.13 2.44 4.12
N ALA A 144 -2.83 2.14 4.25
CA ALA A 144 -1.98 1.79 3.10
C ALA A 144 -2.43 0.46 2.48
N ASP A 145 -2.76 -0.55 3.31
CA ASP A 145 -3.31 -1.82 2.82
C ASP A 145 -4.60 -1.61 2.03
N ALA A 146 -5.51 -0.77 2.52
CA ALA A 146 -6.74 -0.44 1.82
C ALA A 146 -6.49 0.25 0.48
N ILE A 147 -5.50 1.15 0.41
CA ILE A 147 -5.09 1.81 -0.85
C ILE A 147 -4.51 0.79 -1.83
N MET A 148 -3.64 -0.11 -1.37
CA MET A 148 -3.03 -1.15 -2.21
C MET A 148 -4.09 -2.09 -2.78
N VAL A 149 -4.97 -2.63 -1.92
CA VAL A 149 -6.07 -3.51 -2.35
C VAL A 149 -6.99 -2.78 -3.34
N THR A 150 -7.44 -1.56 -3.01
CA THR A 150 -8.30 -0.75 -3.89
C THR A 150 -7.64 -0.53 -5.25
N THR A 151 -6.35 -0.23 -5.28
CA THR A 151 -5.60 0.01 -6.52
C THR A 151 -5.58 -1.23 -7.40
N PHE A 152 -5.31 -2.41 -6.83
CA PHE A 152 -5.34 -3.67 -7.57
C PHE A 152 -6.73 -3.95 -8.16
N LEU A 153 -7.79 -3.81 -7.34
CA LEU A 153 -9.17 -4.04 -7.78
C LEU A 153 -9.59 -3.06 -8.88
N ARG A 154 -9.22 -1.78 -8.76
CA ARG A 154 -9.49 -0.75 -9.76
C ARG A 154 -8.77 -1.06 -11.08
N LEU A 155 -7.47 -1.32 -11.03
CA LEU A 155 -6.68 -1.64 -12.22
C LEU A 155 -7.20 -2.89 -12.94
N HIS A 156 -7.64 -3.90 -12.18
CA HIS A 156 -8.24 -5.10 -12.74
C HIS A 156 -9.55 -4.79 -13.46
N LYS A 157 -10.43 -4.01 -12.83
CA LYS A 157 -11.69 -3.55 -13.44
C LYS A 157 -11.47 -2.71 -14.69
N GLU A 158 -10.42 -1.89 -14.73
CA GLU A 158 -10.04 -1.06 -15.88
C GLU A 158 -9.38 -1.88 -17.02
N GLY A 159 -9.10 -3.16 -16.80
CA GLY A 159 -8.40 -4.03 -17.76
C GLY A 159 -6.94 -3.65 -17.95
N PHE A 160 -6.32 -2.98 -16.96
CA PHE A 160 -4.91 -2.61 -17.01
C PHE A 160 -4.03 -3.85 -17.13
N ARG A 161 -3.07 -3.82 -18.05
CA ARG A 161 -2.13 -4.92 -18.26
C ARG A 161 -0.69 -4.40 -18.12
N PRO A 162 -0.04 -4.61 -16.97
CA PRO A 162 1.33 -4.15 -16.74
C PRO A 162 2.35 -4.95 -17.59
N ASP A 163 3.54 -4.39 -17.77
CA ASP A 163 4.64 -5.03 -18.49
C ASP A 163 5.33 -6.15 -17.70
N ARG A 164 5.01 -6.25 -16.41
CA ARG A 164 5.53 -7.23 -15.43
C ARG A 164 4.44 -7.64 -14.46
N ASP A 165 4.65 -8.76 -13.78
CA ASP A 165 3.78 -9.12 -12.68
C ASP A 165 3.96 -8.12 -11.52
N ILE A 166 2.86 -7.79 -10.87
CA ILE A 166 2.86 -7.02 -9.62
C ILE A 166 2.36 -7.96 -8.52
N ILE A 167 3.17 -8.17 -7.51
CA ILE A 167 2.86 -9.06 -6.39
C ILE A 167 2.58 -8.20 -5.17
N LEU A 168 1.44 -8.40 -4.54
CA LEU A 168 1.08 -7.78 -3.26
C LEU A 168 1.14 -8.86 -2.17
N ALA A 169 1.96 -8.64 -1.15
CA ALA A 169 1.99 -9.47 0.04
C ALA A 169 1.46 -8.68 1.23
N LEU A 170 0.33 -9.10 1.77
CA LEU A 170 -0.26 -8.61 3.03
C LEU A 170 0.12 -9.60 4.13
N THR A 171 1.00 -9.19 5.03
CA THR A 171 1.71 -10.10 5.93
C THR A 171 1.28 -9.97 7.39
N ALA A 172 1.71 -10.93 8.20
CA ALA A 172 1.46 -11.01 9.63
C ALA A 172 2.70 -10.68 10.45
N ASP A 173 2.49 -10.20 11.68
CA ASP A 173 3.51 -10.04 12.73
C ASP A 173 4.74 -9.19 12.32
N GLU A 174 4.49 -8.05 11.67
CA GLU A 174 5.49 -7.01 11.46
C GLU A 174 5.75 -6.27 12.78
N GLU A 175 4.67 -5.96 13.51
CA GLU A 175 4.65 -5.16 14.74
C GLU A 175 5.22 -5.89 15.98
N GLY A 176 5.66 -7.13 15.87
CA GLY A 176 6.41 -7.79 16.93
C GLY A 176 5.92 -9.13 17.43
N GLY A 177 5.30 -9.92 16.65
CA GLY A 177 5.00 -11.33 16.98
C GLY A 177 6.21 -12.26 16.79
N LYS A 178 6.04 -13.53 17.18
CA LYS A 178 7.03 -14.60 16.94
C LYS A 178 6.85 -15.28 15.59
N SER A 179 5.82 -14.87 14.84
CA SER A 179 5.33 -15.52 13.62
C SER A 179 5.42 -14.60 12.41
N ASN A 180 6.54 -13.84 12.29
CA ASN A 180 6.73 -12.86 11.21
C ASN A 180 6.46 -13.48 9.83
N GLY A 181 5.46 -12.94 9.14
CA GLY A 181 4.94 -13.45 7.89
C GLY A 181 5.92 -13.38 6.73
N VAL A 182 6.69 -12.28 6.64
CA VAL A 182 7.72 -12.14 5.59
C VAL A 182 8.78 -13.21 5.75
N SER A 183 9.30 -13.41 6.97
CA SER A 183 10.30 -14.45 7.24
C SER A 183 9.77 -15.84 6.93
N TRP A 184 8.49 -16.09 7.23
CA TRP A 184 7.85 -17.36 6.93
C TRP A 184 7.70 -17.59 5.41
N LEU A 185 7.25 -16.57 4.67
CA LEU A 185 7.11 -16.62 3.21
C LEU A 185 8.46 -16.91 2.53
N LEU A 186 9.51 -16.17 2.90
CA LEU A 186 10.85 -16.35 2.33
C LEU A 186 11.43 -17.75 2.59
N LYS A 187 11.08 -18.37 3.72
CA LYS A 187 11.54 -19.72 4.06
C LYS A 187 10.78 -20.82 3.32
N ASN A 188 9.49 -20.62 3.07
CA ASN A 188 8.61 -21.70 2.56
C ASN A 188 8.23 -21.51 1.09
N HIS A 189 8.38 -20.29 0.54
CA HIS A 189 8.06 -19.92 -0.84
C HIS A 189 9.11 -18.94 -1.38
N PRO A 190 10.38 -19.38 -1.55
CA PRO A 190 11.49 -18.55 -2.04
C PRO A 190 11.30 -18.09 -3.49
#